data_70a7253c8376aac1d4ddecb52d35c2eb
#
_entry.id   70a7253c8376aac1d4ddecb52d35c2eb
#
_cell.length_a   1.000
_cell.length_b   1.000
_cell.length_c   1.000
_cell.angle_alpha   90.00
_cell.angle_beta   90.00
_cell.angle_gamma   90.00
#
_symmetry.space_group_name_H-M   'P 1'
#
loop_
_entity.id
_entity.type
_entity.pdbx_description
1 polymer ?
#
loop_
_entity_poly.entity_id
_entity_poly.type
_entity_poly.pdbx_seq_one_letter_code
_entity_poly.pdbx_strand_id
1 'polypeptide(L)'
;IQVMTFLTLILIIDEKKLNLLIWVIVLSVGFFSFKGGIFTLMTGGAFHVFGPPASYISENNALAVAVLMVMPLMVYLYRITPHKWVRYGMGCALFFSLISVFGSQSRGALLAMAAVGFFFWLKSKTKILSGFLLVIAASLVFAFMPQSWHERMESIQTYEEDESAMSRINSWQYSINVANDRLTGAGLQSWSKQMFAIYAPNPNQVFVAHSIYFSVLADHGWLGLILFLSVLGLAWRNLTQVIKRTKNDPDSSHSNLLARMLQVSLIAYMSGGAFLSLSYFDLPWHIIAISVLLNYQFASREVVGLDLSSDIIQRPKAPANRMRSQQRMPPN
;
A
#
# COMPACT_ATOMS: atom_id res chain seq x y z
N ILE A 1 0.63 -3.10 -17.09
CA ILE A 1 0.32 -2.38 -15.84
C ILE A 1 -0.53 -1.15 -16.14
N GLN A 2 -0.09 -0.18 -16.95
CA GLN A 2 -0.82 1.06 -17.20
C GLN A 2 -2.24 0.81 -17.73
N VAL A 3 -2.40 -0.08 -18.73
CA VAL A 3 -3.72 -0.48 -19.25
C VAL A 3 -4.62 -1.02 -18.14
N MET A 4 -4.10 -1.89 -17.26
CA MET A 4 -4.85 -2.44 -16.14
C MET A 4 -5.26 -1.37 -15.12
N THR A 5 -4.39 -0.39 -14.86
CA THR A 5 -4.70 0.75 -13.99
C THR A 5 -5.83 1.60 -14.57
N PHE A 6 -5.79 1.93 -15.88
CA PHE A 6 -6.86 2.66 -16.55
C PHE A 6 -8.17 1.87 -16.58
N LEU A 7 -8.11 0.56 -16.85
CA LEU A 7 -9.30 -0.29 -16.77
C LEU A 7 -9.90 -0.29 -15.36
N THR A 8 -9.08 -0.31 -14.31
CA THR A 8 -9.56 -0.18 -12.93
C THR A 8 -10.32 1.13 -12.72
N LEU A 9 -9.79 2.26 -13.20
CA LEU A 9 -10.45 3.57 -13.09
C LEU A 9 -11.79 3.63 -13.85
N ILE A 10 -11.91 2.95 -14.99
CA ILE A 10 -13.11 2.97 -15.84
C ILE A 10 -14.18 1.99 -15.33
N LEU A 11 -13.78 0.78 -14.92
CA LEU A 11 -14.71 -0.30 -14.59
C LEU A 11 -15.21 -0.27 -13.14
N ILE A 12 -14.41 0.26 -12.22
CA ILE A 12 -14.72 0.31 -10.78
C ILE A 12 -15.43 1.63 -10.45
N ILE A 13 -16.71 1.71 -10.77
CA ILE A 13 -17.52 2.93 -10.60
C ILE A 13 -18.31 2.97 -9.29
N ASP A 14 -18.52 1.83 -8.65
CA ASP A 14 -19.33 1.71 -7.45
C ASP A 14 -18.59 0.99 -6.30
N GLU A 15 -19.13 1.15 -5.08
CA GLU A 15 -18.53 0.57 -3.87
C GLU A 15 -18.52 -0.96 -3.87
N LYS A 16 -19.51 -1.61 -4.53
CA LYS A 16 -19.56 -3.07 -4.61
C LYS A 16 -18.42 -3.62 -5.46
N LYS A 17 -18.18 -3.01 -6.63
CA LYS A 17 -17.06 -3.39 -7.50
C LYS A 17 -15.72 -3.10 -6.83
N LEU A 18 -15.61 -1.98 -6.11
CA LEU A 18 -14.42 -1.65 -5.35
C LEU A 18 -14.13 -2.72 -4.29
N ASN A 19 -15.12 -3.11 -3.51
CA ASN A 19 -14.97 -4.17 -2.52
C ASN A 19 -14.64 -5.52 -3.18
N LEU A 20 -15.22 -5.83 -4.35
CA LEU A 20 -14.88 -7.03 -5.10
C LEU A 20 -13.41 -7.02 -5.54
N LEU A 21 -12.89 -5.90 -6.05
CA LEU A 21 -11.49 -5.73 -6.39
C LEU A 21 -10.58 -5.98 -5.18
N ILE A 22 -10.93 -5.42 -4.02
CA ILE A 22 -10.18 -5.63 -2.78
C ILE A 22 -10.20 -7.11 -2.38
N TRP A 23 -11.34 -7.79 -2.50
CA TRP A 23 -11.43 -9.24 -2.26
C TRP A 23 -10.52 -10.03 -3.19
N VAL A 24 -10.50 -9.72 -4.48
CA VAL A 24 -9.62 -10.39 -5.46
C VAL A 24 -8.15 -10.21 -5.09
N ILE A 25 -7.73 -8.98 -4.78
CA ILE A 25 -6.37 -8.67 -4.36
C ILE A 25 -6.00 -9.46 -3.10
N VAL A 26 -6.86 -9.41 -2.09
CA VAL A 26 -6.63 -10.07 -0.80
C VAL A 26 -6.58 -11.58 -0.95
N LEU A 27 -7.48 -12.19 -1.71
CA LEU A 27 -7.48 -13.64 -1.91
C LEU A 27 -6.28 -14.10 -2.73
N SER A 28 -5.88 -13.35 -3.75
CA SER A 28 -4.74 -13.69 -4.62
C SER A 28 -3.41 -13.74 -3.85
N VAL A 29 -3.06 -12.67 -3.14
CA VAL A 29 -1.82 -12.61 -2.36
C VAL A 29 -1.98 -13.37 -1.04
N GLY A 30 -3.16 -13.29 -0.43
CA GLY A 30 -3.50 -13.93 0.83
C GLY A 30 -3.38 -15.45 0.80
N PHE A 31 -3.69 -16.08 -0.33
CA PHE A 31 -3.49 -17.52 -0.50
C PHE A 31 -2.01 -17.92 -0.33
N PHE A 32 -1.10 -17.20 -0.98
CA PHE A 32 0.33 -17.47 -0.89
C PHE A 32 0.87 -17.15 0.50
N SER A 33 0.43 -16.06 1.12
CA SER A 33 0.86 -15.69 2.47
C SER A 33 0.34 -16.68 3.53
N PHE A 34 -0.90 -17.15 3.40
CA PHE A 34 -1.47 -18.16 4.29
C PHE A 34 -0.70 -19.48 4.21
N LYS A 35 -0.49 -19.99 2.98
CA LYS A 35 0.33 -21.18 2.73
C LYS A 35 1.76 -21.01 3.26
N GLY A 36 2.37 -19.83 3.02
CA GLY A 36 3.70 -19.49 3.51
C GLY A 36 3.79 -19.50 5.04
N GLY A 37 2.76 -19.00 5.73
CA GLY A 37 2.69 -19.02 7.18
C GLY A 37 2.63 -20.44 7.78
N ILE A 38 1.81 -21.30 7.18
CA ILE A 38 1.76 -22.74 7.56
C ILE A 38 3.13 -23.38 7.32
N PHE A 39 3.73 -23.16 6.15
CA PHE A 39 5.05 -23.69 5.82
C PHE A 39 6.13 -23.25 6.82
N THR A 40 6.13 -21.96 7.20
CA THR A 40 7.06 -21.42 8.20
C THR A 40 6.93 -22.13 9.55
N LEU A 41 5.70 -22.37 10.02
CA LEU A 41 5.47 -23.09 11.27
C LEU A 41 5.90 -24.56 11.19
N MET A 42 5.59 -25.22 10.09
CA MET A 42 5.94 -26.64 9.89
C MET A 42 7.46 -26.86 9.80
N THR A 43 8.18 -25.86 9.28
CA THR A 43 9.66 -25.95 9.10
C THR A 43 10.44 -25.25 10.19
N GLY A 44 9.78 -24.70 11.22
CA GLY A 44 10.43 -23.92 12.28
C GLY A 44 11.14 -22.66 11.75
N GLY A 45 10.75 -22.16 10.56
CA GLY A 45 11.37 -20.98 9.94
C GLY A 45 12.74 -21.25 9.28
N ALA A 46 13.14 -22.51 9.13
CA ALA A 46 14.44 -22.88 8.55
C ALA A 46 14.57 -22.55 7.05
N PHE A 47 13.46 -22.43 6.33
CA PHE A 47 13.43 -22.21 4.89
C PHE A 47 12.67 -20.93 4.52
N HIS A 48 13.12 -20.28 3.43
CA HIS A 48 12.48 -19.09 2.92
C HIS A 48 11.12 -19.39 2.30
N VAL A 49 10.17 -18.48 2.51
CA VAL A 49 8.86 -18.51 1.85
C VAL A 49 8.96 -17.77 0.53
N PHE A 50 8.65 -18.46 -0.56
CA PHE A 50 8.66 -17.91 -1.93
C PHE A 50 7.23 -17.66 -2.43
N GLY A 51 7.11 -16.71 -3.34
CA GLY A 51 5.86 -16.39 -4.02
C GLY A 51 5.59 -17.28 -5.25
N PRO A 52 4.53 -16.98 -6.02
CA PRO A 52 4.18 -17.71 -7.22
C PRO A 52 5.30 -17.60 -8.27
N PRO A 53 5.72 -18.74 -8.88
CA PRO A 53 6.74 -18.74 -9.92
C PRO A 53 6.34 -17.83 -11.10
N ALA A 54 7.33 -17.27 -11.78
CA ALA A 54 7.16 -16.38 -12.94
C ALA A 54 6.32 -15.13 -12.68
N SER A 55 6.25 -14.65 -11.44
CA SER A 55 5.59 -13.40 -11.05
C SER A 55 6.60 -12.38 -10.52
N TYR A 56 6.18 -11.11 -10.44
CA TYR A 56 6.99 -10.04 -9.79
C TYR A 56 7.25 -10.29 -8.31
N ILE A 57 6.46 -11.15 -7.67
CA ILE A 57 6.58 -11.50 -6.26
C ILE A 57 7.07 -12.93 -6.04
N SER A 58 7.76 -13.53 -7.03
CA SER A 58 8.30 -14.89 -6.92
C SER A 58 9.36 -15.02 -5.83
N GLU A 59 10.17 -14.00 -5.62
CA GLU A 59 11.21 -13.98 -4.59
C GLU A 59 10.63 -13.75 -3.19
N ASN A 60 11.27 -14.33 -2.18
CA ASN A 60 10.89 -14.22 -0.77
C ASN A 60 10.72 -12.76 -0.29
N ASN A 61 11.67 -11.89 -0.68
CA ASN A 61 11.64 -10.48 -0.29
C ASN A 61 10.46 -9.73 -0.92
N ALA A 62 10.20 -9.97 -2.21
CA ALA A 62 9.11 -9.33 -2.94
C ALA A 62 7.75 -9.80 -2.44
N LEU A 63 7.59 -11.12 -2.20
CA LEU A 63 6.37 -11.65 -1.57
C LEU A 63 6.10 -11.00 -0.21
N ALA A 64 7.11 -10.90 0.64
CA ALA A 64 6.94 -10.35 1.98
C ALA A 64 6.45 -8.90 1.97
N VAL A 65 6.97 -8.06 1.07
CA VAL A 65 6.48 -6.67 0.92
C VAL A 65 5.07 -6.64 0.33
N ALA A 66 4.76 -7.47 -0.66
CA ALA A 66 3.40 -7.60 -1.20
C ALA A 66 2.38 -8.03 -0.11
N VAL A 67 2.77 -8.98 0.75
CA VAL A 67 1.95 -9.39 1.90
C VAL A 67 1.72 -8.23 2.87
N LEU A 68 2.77 -7.48 3.23
CA LEU A 68 2.66 -6.29 4.09
C LEU A 68 1.76 -5.20 3.49
N MET A 69 1.73 -5.06 2.15
CA MET A 69 0.82 -4.15 1.46
C MET A 69 -0.64 -4.64 1.51
N VAL A 70 -0.87 -5.95 1.49
CA VAL A 70 -2.22 -6.54 1.46
C VAL A 70 -2.79 -6.73 2.86
N MET A 71 -1.97 -6.92 3.89
CA MET A 71 -2.45 -7.09 5.28
C MET A 71 -3.39 -5.96 5.75
N PRO A 72 -3.14 -4.66 5.47
CA PRO A 72 -4.11 -3.61 5.78
C PRO A 72 -5.46 -3.79 5.09
N LEU A 73 -5.49 -4.28 3.85
CA LEU A 73 -6.73 -4.59 3.13
C LEU A 73 -7.46 -5.79 3.76
N MET A 74 -6.72 -6.79 4.26
CA MET A 74 -7.31 -7.88 5.06
C MET A 74 -7.95 -7.35 6.35
N VAL A 75 -7.31 -6.40 7.04
CA VAL A 75 -7.88 -5.72 8.22
C VAL A 75 -9.16 -4.96 7.86
N TYR A 76 -9.18 -4.28 6.73
CA TYR A 76 -10.37 -3.63 6.21
C TYR A 76 -11.51 -4.64 6.03
N LEU A 77 -11.30 -5.72 5.28
CA LEU A 77 -12.30 -6.77 5.04
C LEU A 77 -12.74 -7.46 6.33
N TYR A 78 -11.82 -7.73 7.26
CA TYR A 78 -12.15 -8.26 8.58
C TYR A 78 -13.15 -7.38 9.34
N ARG A 79 -13.02 -6.05 9.22
CA ARG A 79 -13.86 -5.08 9.92
C ARG A 79 -15.23 -4.90 9.29
N ILE A 80 -15.33 -4.94 7.95
CA ILE A 80 -16.58 -4.67 7.23
C ILE A 80 -17.44 -5.92 7.01
N THR A 81 -16.86 -7.12 7.11
CA THR A 81 -17.58 -8.36 6.82
C THR A 81 -18.55 -8.72 7.94
N PRO A 82 -19.85 -8.89 7.65
CA PRO A 82 -20.87 -9.21 8.66
C PRO A 82 -20.80 -10.69 9.12
N HIS A 83 -20.40 -11.61 8.25
CA HIS A 83 -20.38 -13.04 8.53
C HIS A 83 -19.25 -13.45 9.48
N LYS A 84 -19.60 -14.03 10.63
CA LYS A 84 -18.66 -14.45 11.68
C LYS A 84 -17.57 -15.40 11.15
N TRP A 85 -17.94 -16.39 10.37
CA TRP A 85 -17.00 -17.38 9.83
C TRP A 85 -15.99 -16.77 8.86
N VAL A 86 -16.43 -15.86 7.99
CA VAL A 86 -15.53 -15.15 7.08
C VAL A 86 -14.58 -14.25 7.87
N ARG A 87 -15.08 -13.61 8.93
CA ARG A 87 -14.26 -12.79 9.83
C ARG A 87 -13.20 -13.63 10.54
N TYR A 88 -13.57 -14.81 11.08
CA TYR A 88 -12.60 -15.72 11.69
C TYR A 88 -11.57 -16.22 10.67
N GLY A 89 -12.00 -16.59 9.46
CA GLY A 89 -11.10 -16.97 8.37
C GLY A 89 -10.12 -15.86 8.01
N MET A 90 -10.59 -14.60 7.95
CA MET A 90 -9.72 -13.45 7.68
C MET A 90 -8.74 -13.17 8.83
N GLY A 91 -9.17 -13.33 10.08
CA GLY A 91 -8.28 -13.24 11.26
C GLY A 91 -7.19 -14.31 11.23
N CYS A 92 -7.55 -15.54 10.89
CA CYS A 92 -6.61 -16.63 10.69
C CYS A 92 -5.64 -16.33 9.54
N ALA A 93 -6.14 -15.82 8.40
CA ALA A 93 -5.32 -15.42 7.27
C ALA A 93 -4.32 -14.31 7.64
N LEU A 94 -4.73 -13.30 8.41
CA LEU A 94 -3.84 -12.25 8.93
C LEU A 94 -2.74 -12.83 9.81
N PHE A 95 -3.07 -13.76 10.70
CA PHE A 95 -2.09 -14.40 11.58
C PHE A 95 -1.04 -15.17 10.78
N PHE A 96 -1.47 -16.03 9.86
CA PHE A 96 -0.54 -16.78 9.02
C PHE A 96 0.24 -15.88 8.03
N SER A 97 -0.36 -14.78 7.55
CA SER A 97 0.34 -13.80 6.72
C SER A 97 1.48 -13.14 7.49
N LEU A 98 1.27 -12.78 8.75
CA LEU A 98 2.32 -12.22 9.59
C LEU A 98 3.47 -13.23 9.78
N ILE A 99 3.16 -14.49 10.07
CA ILE A 99 4.16 -15.56 10.18
C ILE A 99 4.91 -15.76 8.85
N SER A 100 4.23 -15.68 7.71
CA SER A 100 4.84 -15.76 6.39
C SER A 100 5.86 -14.65 6.13
N VAL A 101 5.57 -13.42 6.58
CA VAL A 101 6.53 -12.30 6.47
C VAL A 101 7.80 -12.60 7.25
N PHE A 102 7.70 -13.15 8.46
CA PHE A 102 8.89 -13.56 9.23
C PHE A 102 9.62 -14.72 8.56
N GLY A 103 8.90 -15.73 8.09
CA GLY A 103 9.46 -16.87 7.37
C GLY A 103 10.10 -16.53 6.02
N SER A 104 9.84 -15.33 5.48
CA SER A 104 10.56 -14.83 4.31
C SER A 104 12.03 -14.51 4.60
N GLN A 105 12.40 -14.27 5.87
CA GLN A 105 13.72 -13.83 6.33
C GLN A 105 14.24 -12.58 5.58
N SER A 106 13.33 -11.70 5.17
CA SER A 106 13.61 -10.50 4.38
C SER A 106 13.96 -9.31 5.26
N ARG A 107 15.19 -8.79 5.17
CA ARG A 107 15.62 -7.53 5.82
C ARG A 107 14.76 -6.34 5.38
N GLY A 108 14.45 -6.25 4.07
CA GLY A 108 13.61 -5.19 3.52
C GLY A 108 12.17 -5.23 4.04
N ALA A 109 11.59 -6.44 4.21
CA ALA A 109 10.27 -6.61 4.80
C ALA A 109 10.25 -6.25 6.30
N LEU A 110 11.30 -6.56 7.05
CA LEU A 110 11.42 -6.15 8.45
C LEU A 110 11.46 -4.62 8.58
N LEU A 111 12.22 -3.94 7.71
CA LEU A 111 12.25 -2.48 7.66
C LEU A 111 10.86 -1.90 7.30
N ALA A 112 10.18 -2.49 6.31
CA ALA A 112 8.83 -2.09 5.96
C ALA A 112 7.84 -2.29 7.12
N MET A 113 7.95 -3.41 7.83
CA MET A 113 7.12 -3.69 9.00
C MET A 113 7.42 -2.71 10.14
N ALA A 114 8.68 -2.37 10.38
CA ALA A 114 9.07 -1.35 11.36
C ALA A 114 8.51 0.03 10.99
N ALA A 115 8.57 0.43 9.71
CA ALA A 115 7.98 1.67 9.21
C ALA A 115 6.44 1.70 9.39
N VAL A 116 5.75 0.61 9.07
CA VAL A 116 4.31 0.45 9.30
C VAL A 116 3.99 0.51 10.80
N GLY A 117 4.72 -0.22 11.64
CA GLY A 117 4.55 -0.21 13.09
C GLY A 117 4.77 1.18 13.69
N PHE A 118 5.81 1.89 13.27
CA PHE A 118 6.09 3.26 13.65
C PHE A 118 4.96 4.22 13.25
N PHE A 119 4.42 4.07 12.03
CA PHE A 119 3.29 4.87 11.58
C PHE A 119 2.04 4.63 12.42
N PHE A 120 1.72 3.37 12.77
CA PHE A 120 0.62 3.06 13.67
C PHE A 120 0.85 3.64 15.06
N TRP A 121 2.07 3.59 15.58
CA TRP A 121 2.43 4.21 16.85
C TRP A 121 2.22 5.73 16.81
N LEU A 122 2.64 6.41 15.75
CA LEU A 122 2.40 7.84 15.56
C LEU A 122 0.90 8.19 15.54
N LYS A 123 0.05 7.32 15.04
CA LYS A 123 -1.41 7.51 14.95
C LYS A 123 -2.17 7.01 16.18
N SER A 124 -1.53 6.26 17.06
CA SER A 124 -2.15 5.72 18.28
C SER A 124 -2.52 6.84 19.25
N LYS A 125 -3.68 6.68 19.89
CA LYS A 125 -4.10 7.53 21.03
C LYS A 125 -3.38 7.15 22.33
N THR A 126 -3.00 5.87 22.47
CA THR A 126 -2.33 5.30 23.64
C THR A 126 -0.87 5.00 23.32
N LYS A 127 -0.05 6.04 23.21
CA LYS A 127 1.36 5.95 22.77
C LYS A 127 2.21 4.98 23.59
N ILE A 128 2.08 5.02 24.90
CA ILE A 128 2.86 4.16 25.82
C ILE A 128 2.50 2.69 25.57
N LEU A 129 1.19 2.35 25.58
CA LEU A 129 0.74 0.98 25.39
C LEU A 129 1.11 0.44 24.01
N SER A 130 0.89 1.22 22.94
CA SER A 130 1.23 0.80 21.57
C SER A 130 2.74 0.69 21.36
N GLY A 131 3.55 1.57 21.97
CA GLY A 131 5.01 1.45 21.98
C GLY A 131 5.48 0.19 22.69
N PHE A 132 4.93 -0.08 23.88
CA PHE A 132 5.23 -1.29 24.65
C PHE A 132 4.89 -2.57 23.87
N LEU A 133 3.71 -2.61 23.23
CA LEU A 133 3.31 -3.74 22.38
C LEU A 133 4.24 -3.94 21.18
N LEU A 134 4.71 -2.86 20.55
CA LEU A 134 5.69 -2.95 19.46
C LEU A 134 7.03 -3.49 19.94
N VAL A 135 7.51 -3.07 21.10
CA VAL A 135 8.75 -3.58 21.71
C VAL A 135 8.61 -5.06 22.05
N ILE A 136 7.50 -5.48 22.66
CA ILE A 136 7.23 -6.89 22.93
C ILE A 136 7.21 -7.70 21.63
N ALA A 137 6.49 -7.22 20.60
CA ALA A 137 6.43 -7.90 19.31
C ALA A 137 7.82 -8.05 18.69
N ALA A 138 8.65 -6.99 18.70
CA ALA A 138 10.03 -7.04 18.21
C ALA A 138 10.90 -8.02 19.02
N SER A 139 10.77 -8.03 20.33
CA SER A 139 11.51 -8.95 21.22
C SER A 139 11.12 -10.41 20.98
N LEU A 140 9.81 -10.69 20.78
CA LEU A 140 9.34 -12.04 20.46
C LEU A 140 9.89 -12.51 19.11
N VAL A 141 9.86 -11.64 18.07
CA VAL A 141 10.45 -11.95 16.78
C VAL A 141 11.93 -12.29 16.94
N PHE A 142 12.69 -11.44 17.63
CA PHE A 142 14.10 -11.66 17.87
C PHE A 142 14.37 -13.00 18.61
N ALA A 143 13.57 -13.33 19.61
CA ALA A 143 13.73 -14.55 20.40
C ALA A 143 13.39 -15.83 19.64
N PHE A 144 12.44 -15.79 18.69
CA PHE A 144 11.96 -16.98 17.98
C PHE A 144 12.59 -17.18 16.60
N MET A 145 13.40 -16.23 16.11
CA MET A 145 14.08 -16.38 14.81
C MET A 145 15.25 -17.36 14.90
N PRO A 146 15.45 -18.20 13.84
CA PRO A 146 16.55 -19.16 13.79
C PRO A 146 17.92 -18.47 13.74
N GLN A 147 18.99 -19.21 14.14
CA GLN A 147 20.37 -18.72 14.17
C GLN A 147 20.82 -18.09 12.84
N SER A 148 20.44 -18.70 11.72
CA SER A 148 20.74 -18.20 10.37
C SER A 148 20.15 -16.79 10.11
N TRP A 149 19.07 -16.42 10.78
CA TRP A 149 18.51 -15.08 10.71
C TRP A 149 19.37 -14.07 11.50
N HIS A 150 19.87 -14.46 12.68
CA HIS A 150 20.75 -13.62 13.49
C HIS A 150 22.07 -13.33 12.76
N GLU A 151 22.70 -14.36 12.18
CA GLU A 151 23.92 -14.23 11.37
C GLU A 151 23.71 -13.26 10.18
N ARG A 152 22.53 -13.31 9.53
CA ARG A 152 22.18 -12.35 8.48
C ARG A 152 21.99 -10.93 8.98
N MET A 153 21.53 -10.73 10.22
CA MET A 153 21.39 -9.37 10.80
C MET A 153 22.76 -8.82 11.21
N GLU A 154 23.64 -9.64 11.73
CA GLU A 154 25.02 -9.25 12.09
C GLU A 154 25.84 -8.82 10.87
N SER A 155 25.65 -9.44 9.70
CA SER A 155 26.35 -9.05 8.47
C SER A 155 25.99 -7.63 7.95
N ILE A 156 25.04 -6.94 8.58
CA ILE A 156 24.78 -5.51 8.31
C ILE A 156 25.93 -4.64 8.81
N GLN A 157 26.65 -5.07 9.85
CA GLN A 157 27.79 -4.30 10.41
C GLN A 157 29.05 -4.40 9.55
N THR A 158 29.18 -5.45 8.73
CA THR A 158 30.30 -5.70 7.81
C THR A 158 29.86 -5.56 6.35
N TYR A 159 29.06 -4.52 6.04
CA TYR A 159 28.45 -4.34 4.71
C TYR A 159 29.47 -4.21 3.57
N GLU A 160 30.70 -3.79 3.84
CA GLU A 160 31.80 -3.69 2.87
C GLU A 160 32.28 -5.08 2.39
N GLU A 161 32.08 -6.12 3.21
CA GLU A 161 32.36 -7.52 2.87
C GLU A 161 31.13 -8.22 2.27
N ASP A 162 29.93 -7.62 2.38
CA ASP A 162 28.69 -8.16 1.81
C ASP A 162 28.59 -7.79 0.32
N GLU A 163 28.92 -8.74 -0.56
CA GLU A 163 28.81 -8.60 -2.02
C GLU A 163 27.42 -8.10 -2.44
N SER A 164 26.36 -8.50 -1.72
CA SER A 164 24.99 -8.07 -2.00
C SER A 164 24.79 -6.57 -1.68
N ALA A 165 25.39 -6.06 -0.62
CA ALA A 165 25.32 -4.64 -0.27
C ALA A 165 26.14 -3.80 -1.26
N MET A 166 27.36 -4.24 -1.56
CA MET A 166 28.24 -3.54 -2.50
C MET A 166 27.71 -3.51 -3.92
N SER A 167 27.09 -4.59 -4.38
CA SER A 167 26.44 -4.62 -5.71
C SER A 167 25.26 -3.64 -5.81
N ARG A 168 24.50 -3.43 -4.74
CA ARG A 168 23.43 -2.43 -4.69
C ARG A 168 24.00 -1.02 -4.75
N ILE A 169 25.02 -0.71 -3.96
CA ILE A 169 25.68 0.60 -3.97
C ILE A 169 26.23 0.91 -5.36
N ASN A 170 26.88 -0.06 -6.03
CA ASN A 170 27.33 0.08 -7.40
C ASN A 170 26.15 0.41 -8.36
N SER A 171 25.04 -0.31 -8.24
CA SER A 171 23.85 -0.09 -9.07
C SER A 171 23.13 1.24 -8.78
N TRP A 172 23.18 1.72 -7.55
CA TRP A 172 22.63 3.03 -7.18
C TRP A 172 23.45 4.18 -7.74
N GLN A 173 24.79 4.09 -7.66
CA GLN A 173 25.70 5.06 -8.27
C GLN A 173 25.58 5.04 -9.80
N TYR A 174 25.49 3.85 -10.41
CA TYR A 174 25.16 3.68 -11.82
C TYR A 174 23.87 4.45 -12.18
N SER A 175 22.78 4.29 -11.41
CA SER A 175 21.51 4.95 -11.68
C SER A 175 21.60 6.48 -11.62
N ILE A 176 22.37 7.01 -10.65
CA ILE A 176 22.63 8.46 -10.52
C ILE A 176 23.43 8.95 -11.71
N ASN A 177 24.49 8.25 -12.10
CA ASN A 177 25.36 8.65 -13.22
C ASN A 177 24.59 8.67 -14.54
N VAL A 178 23.72 7.66 -14.79
CA VAL A 178 22.84 7.63 -15.95
C VAL A 178 21.88 8.81 -15.95
N ALA A 179 21.22 9.12 -14.82
CA ALA A 179 20.27 10.21 -14.74
C ALA A 179 20.91 11.60 -14.85
N ASN A 180 22.16 11.74 -14.43
CA ASN A 180 22.93 13.00 -14.59
C ASN A 180 23.33 13.26 -16.04
N ASP A 181 23.63 12.22 -16.81
CA ASP A 181 23.97 12.32 -18.23
C ASP A 181 22.73 12.37 -19.11
N ARG A 182 21.66 11.65 -18.75
CA ARG A 182 20.42 11.48 -19.50
C ARG A 182 19.22 11.86 -18.66
N LEU A 183 18.67 13.05 -18.87
CA LEU A 183 17.54 13.59 -18.12
C LEU A 183 16.31 12.65 -18.08
N THR A 184 16.08 11.87 -19.16
CA THR A 184 14.99 10.90 -19.32
C THR A 184 15.45 9.46 -19.07
N GLY A 185 16.66 9.23 -18.53
CA GLY A 185 17.22 7.91 -18.24
C GLY A 185 17.64 7.14 -19.50
N ALA A 186 17.93 5.86 -19.32
CA ALA A 186 18.42 4.98 -20.37
C ALA A 186 17.34 4.03 -20.96
N GLY A 187 16.08 4.14 -20.51
CA GLY A 187 14.98 3.27 -20.93
C GLY A 187 14.97 1.92 -20.21
N LEU A 188 13.98 1.08 -20.55
CA LEU A 188 13.72 -0.19 -19.85
C LEU A 188 14.82 -1.26 -20.00
N GLN A 189 15.77 -1.07 -20.93
CA GLN A 189 16.92 -1.95 -21.13
C GLN A 189 18.22 -1.38 -20.54
N SER A 190 18.11 -0.48 -19.55
CA SER A 190 19.25 0.19 -18.94
C SER A 190 20.22 -0.76 -18.23
N TRP A 191 19.75 -1.89 -17.69
CA TRP A 191 20.52 -2.88 -16.91
C TRP A 191 21.33 -3.84 -17.81
N SER A 192 22.23 -3.30 -18.63
CA SER A 192 23.05 -4.06 -19.57
C SER A 192 24.55 -3.87 -19.33
N LYS A 193 25.38 -4.85 -19.76
CA LYS A 193 26.83 -4.75 -19.65
C LYS A 193 27.39 -3.49 -20.31
N GLN A 194 26.82 -3.10 -21.47
CA GLN A 194 27.25 -1.91 -22.20
C GLN A 194 27.02 -0.63 -21.40
N MET A 195 25.85 -0.52 -20.74
CA MET A 195 25.51 0.65 -19.96
C MET A 195 26.34 0.71 -18.66
N PHE A 196 26.55 -0.45 -18.01
CA PHE A 196 27.40 -0.53 -16.82
C PHE A 196 28.87 -0.19 -17.12
N ALA A 197 29.38 -0.57 -18.31
CA ALA A 197 30.73 -0.22 -18.74
C ALA A 197 30.96 1.30 -18.84
N ILE A 198 29.88 2.09 -19.07
CA ILE A 198 29.95 3.54 -19.21
C ILE A 198 29.71 4.26 -17.88
N TYR A 199 28.72 3.80 -17.11
CA TYR A 199 28.17 4.58 -15.99
C TYR A 199 28.43 3.99 -14.61
N ALA A 200 28.74 2.69 -14.49
CA ALA A 200 28.93 2.06 -13.19
C ALA A 200 30.37 2.26 -12.66
N PRO A 201 30.55 2.48 -11.34
CA PRO A 201 31.87 2.48 -10.73
C PRO A 201 32.61 1.16 -10.92
N ASN A 202 31.90 0.03 -10.81
CA ASN A 202 32.42 -1.30 -11.14
C ASN A 202 31.66 -1.88 -12.34
N PRO A 203 32.22 -1.82 -13.57
CA PRO A 203 31.57 -2.29 -14.79
C PRO A 203 31.30 -3.80 -14.83
N ASN A 204 32.06 -4.59 -14.06
CA ASN A 204 31.98 -6.05 -14.08
C ASN A 204 30.82 -6.59 -13.24
N GLN A 205 30.25 -5.76 -12.37
CA GLN A 205 29.14 -6.13 -11.49
C GLN A 205 27.81 -5.56 -12.03
N VAL A 206 27.17 -6.27 -12.94
CA VAL A 206 25.88 -5.87 -13.52
C VAL A 206 24.75 -6.45 -12.70
N PHE A 207 24.13 -5.64 -11.86
CA PHE A 207 22.99 -6.00 -11.03
C PHE A 207 21.87 -4.96 -11.15
N VAL A 208 20.62 -5.38 -10.97
CA VAL A 208 19.48 -4.46 -10.86
C VAL A 208 19.55 -3.67 -9.54
N ALA A 209 18.95 -2.48 -9.49
CA ALA A 209 19.08 -1.59 -8.35
C ALA A 209 18.55 -2.16 -7.01
N HIS A 210 17.67 -3.15 -7.05
CA HIS A 210 16.93 -3.59 -5.86
C HIS A 210 16.35 -2.41 -5.07
N SER A 211 15.81 -1.42 -5.79
CA SER A 211 15.14 -0.24 -5.24
C SER A 211 14.17 0.33 -6.28
N ILE A 212 12.94 0.58 -5.88
CA ILE A 212 11.94 1.21 -6.75
C ILE A 212 12.40 2.60 -7.20
N TYR A 213 13.11 3.33 -6.36
CA TYR A 213 13.57 4.68 -6.64
C TYR A 213 14.71 4.70 -7.65
N PHE A 214 15.75 3.90 -7.41
CA PHE A 214 16.91 3.84 -8.29
C PHE A 214 16.62 3.12 -9.60
N SER A 215 15.69 2.16 -9.62
CA SER A 215 15.22 1.58 -10.89
C SER A 215 14.52 2.63 -11.75
N VAL A 216 13.58 3.39 -11.20
CA VAL A 216 12.90 4.47 -11.93
C VAL A 216 13.91 5.55 -12.36
N LEU A 217 14.90 5.86 -11.52
CA LEU A 217 15.93 6.84 -11.83
C LEU A 217 16.80 6.41 -13.02
N ALA A 218 17.23 5.15 -13.08
CA ALA A 218 18.01 4.62 -14.20
C ALA A 218 17.18 4.56 -15.50
N ASP A 219 15.94 4.06 -15.40
CA ASP A 219 15.09 3.82 -16.56
C ASP A 219 14.51 5.12 -17.14
N HIS A 220 14.14 6.08 -16.29
CA HIS A 220 13.38 7.28 -16.66
C HIS A 220 14.02 8.61 -16.23
N GLY A 221 15.23 8.59 -15.68
CA GLY A 221 15.99 9.78 -15.25
C GLY A 221 15.33 10.55 -14.09
N TRP A 222 15.83 11.75 -13.84
CA TRP A 222 15.31 12.63 -12.80
C TRP A 222 13.86 13.03 -13.04
N LEU A 223 13.46 13.24 -14.31
CA LEU A 223 12.08 13.58 -14.65
C LEU A 223 11.13 12.44 -14.26
N GLY A 224 11.48 11.19 -14.61
CA GLY A 224 10.68 10.03 -14.25
C GLY A 224 10.58 9.81 -12.74
N LEU A 225 11.67 10.00 -12.00
CA LEU A 225 11.65 9.89 -10.54
C LEU A 225 10.74 10.96 -9.90
N ILE A 226 10.81 12.22 -10.36
CA ILE A 226 9.94 13.29 -9.87
C ILE A 226 8.47 12.96 -10.14
N LEU A 227 8.13 12.51 -11.35
CA LEU A 227 6.77 12.09 -11.69
C LEU A 227 6.30 10.91 -10.84
N PHE A 228 7.15 9.90 -10.64
CA PHE A 228 6.84 8.72 -9.81
C PHE A 228 6.55 9.13 -8.35
N LEU A 229 7.41 9.95 -7.75
CA LEU A 229 7.21 10.46 -6.39
C LEU A 229 5.97 11.36 -6.29
N SER A 230 5.70 12.15 -7.33
CA SER A 230 4.50 13.00 -7.40
C SER A 230 3.22 12.17 -7.41
N VAL A 231 3.18 11.07 -8.16
CA VAL A 231 2.04 10.14 -8.19
C VAL A 231 1.79 9.51 -6.82
N LEU A 232 2.85 9.06 -6.13
CA LEU A 232 2.74 8.53 -4.76
C LEU A 232 2.26 9.61 -3.78
N GLY A 233 2.79 10.84 -3.89
CA GLY A 233 2.38 11.98 -3.07
C GLY A 233 0.92 12.40 -3.30
N LEU A 234 0.45 12.38 -4.56
CA LEU A 234 -0.94 12.66 -4.90
C LEU A 234 -1.88 11.57 -4.38
N ALA A 235 -1.51 10.29 -4.50
CA ALA A 235 -2.29 9.19 -3.91
C ALA A 235 -2.42 9.36 -2.38
N TRP A 236 -1.32 9.69 -1.69
CA TRP A 236 -1.34 9.99 -0.27
C TRP A 236 -2.25 11.17 0.08
N ARG A 237 -2.17 12.25 -0.70
CA ARG A 237 -3.01 13.44 -0.55
C ARG A 237 -4.49 13.09 -0.74
N ASN A 238 -4.86 12.34 -1.78
CA ASN A 238 -6.23 11.88 -2.03
C ASN A 238 -6.78 11.11 -0.83
N LEU A 239 -6.04 10.12 -0.33
CA LEU A 239 -6.43 9.34 0.84
C LEU A 239 -6.58 10.23 2.09
N THR A 240 -5.70 11.20 2.27
CA THR A 240 -5.78 12.16 3.39
C THR A 240 -7.03 13.03 3.28
N GLN A 241 -7.40 13.45 2.08
CA GLN A 241 -8.63 14.22 1.83
C GLN A 241 -9.87 13.39 2.16
N VAL A 242 -9.93 12.13 1.70
CA VAL A 242 -11.01 11.20 2.04
C VAL A 242 -11.14 11.03 3.55
N ILE A 243 -10.02 10.77 4.26
CA ILE A 243 -10.02 10.62 5.72
C ILE A 243 -10.56 11.86 6.42
N LYS A 244 -10.21 13.07 5.96
CA LYS A 244 -10.68 14.33 6.55
C LYS A 244 -12.19 14.55 6.31
N ARG A 245 -12.66 14.32 5.07
CA ARG A 245 -14.06 14.49 4.68
C ARG A 245 -14.99 13.52 5.40
N THR A 246 -14.55 12.27 5.59
CA THR A 246 -15.35 11.20 6.18
C THR A 246 -15.20 11.07 7.70
N LYS A 247 -14.43 11.97 8.35
CA LYS A 247 -14.09 11.83 9.79
C LYS A 247 -15.28 11.80 10.72
N ASN A 248 -16.30 12.62 10.42
CA ASN A 248 -17.46 12.84 11.28
C ASN A 248 -18.76 12.26 10.67
N ASP A 249 -18.65 11.49 9.59
CA ASP A 249 -19.78 10.88 8.90
C ASP A 249 -19.82 9.37 9.19
N PRO A 250 -20.78 8.88 10.00
CA PRO A 250 -20.92 7.46 10.31
C PRO A 250 -21.16 6.59 9.06
N ASP A 251 -21.90 7.10 8.07
CA ASP A 251 -22.25 6.36 6.84
C ASP A 251 -21.04 6.14 5.95
N SER A 252 -20.01 6.98 6.07
CA SER A 252 -18.75 6.87 5.35
C SER A 252 -17.63 6.18 6.16
N SER A 253 -17.98 5.51 7.27
CA SER A 253 -16.98 4.87 8.16
C SER A 253 -16.14 3.80 7.46
N HIS A 254 -16.72 3.04 6.52
CA HIS A 254 -16.00 2.04 5.72
C HIS A 254 -14.97 2.68 4.78
N SER A 255 -15.35 3.75 4.10
CA SER A 255 -14.43 4.48 3.22
C SER A 255 -13.30 5.17 3.99
N ASN A 256 -13.59 5.69 5.20
CA ASN A 256 -12.57 6.22 6.10
C ASN A 256 -11.56 5.15 6.49
N LEU A 257 -12.05 3.97 6.89
CA LEU A 257 -11.21 2.84 7.25
C LEU A 257 -10.37 2.39 6.06
N LEU A 258 -10.98 2.23 4.87
CA LEU A 258 -10.26 1.84 3.65
C LEU A 258 -9.15 2.83 3.31
N ALA A 259 -9.44 4.13 3.32
CA ALA A 259 -8.43 5.15 3.02
C ALA A 259 -7.23 5.10 4.00
N ARG A 260 -7.49 4.84 5.29
CA ARG A 260 -6.42 4.64 6.28
C ARG A 260 -5.59 3.39 5.99
N MET A 261 -6.24 2.28 5.65
CA MET A 261 -5.55 1.02 5.33
C MET A 261 -4.72 1.14 4.06
N LEU A 262 -5.21 1.86 3.04
CA LEU A 262 -4.44 2.15 1.83
C LEU A 262 -3.22 3.04 2.10
N GLN A 263 -3.29 4.00 3.03
CA GLN A 263 -2.10 4.75 3.46
C GLN A 263 -1.04 3.82 4.08
N VAL A 264 -1.45 2.86 4.90
CA VAL A 264 -0.54 1.86 5.47
C VAL A 264 0.08 0.99 4.38
N SER A 265 -0.71 0.55 3.39
CA SER A 265 -0.21 -0.20 2.23
C SER A 265 0.82 0.60 1.42
N LEU A 266 0.60 1.91 1.23
CA LEU A 266 1.59 2.79 0.56
C LEU A 266 2.89 2.92 1.38
N ILE A 267 2.81 3.00 2.71
CA ILE A 267 4.01 3.02 3.57
C ILE A 267 4.80 1.71 3.40
N ALA A 268 4.11 0.56 3.44
CA ALA A 268 4.75 -0.73 3.23
C ALA A 268 5.46 -0.80 1.86
N TYR A 269 4.82 -0.30 0.80
CA TYR A 269 5.41 -0.23 -0.52
C TYR A 269 6.63 0.71 -0.59
N MET A 270 6.49 1.95 -0.11
CA MET A 270 7.55 2.95 -0.18
C MET A 270 8.78 2.55 0.64
N SER A 271 8.59 1.98 1.83
CA SER A 271 9.69 1.56 2.70
C SER A 271 10.31 0.23 2.25
N GLY A 272 9.51 -0.79 1.95
CA GLY A 272 10.00 -2.09 1.48
C GLY A 272 10.58 -2.02 0.08
N GLY A 273 9.95 -1.26 -0.80
CA GLY A 273 10.40 -1.03 -2.17
C GLY A 273 11.71 -0.24 -2.27
N ALA A 274 12.12 0.48 -1.22
CA ALA A 274 13.42 1.13 -1.18
C ALA A 274 14.60 0.14 -1.36
N PHE A 275 14.37 -1.14 -1.06
CA PHE A 275 15.38 -2.21 -1.12
C PHE A 275 14.96 -3.37 -2.03
N LEU A 276 14.00 -3.16 -2.96
CA LEU A 276 13.46 -4.19 -3.84
C LEU A 276 13.10 -3.65 -5.22
N SER A 277 13.26 -4.49 -6.25
CA SER A 277 12.92 -4.16 -7.65
C SER A 277 11.41 -4.33 -7.92
N LEU A 278 10.57 -3.55 -7.24
CA LEU A 278 9.10 -3.60 -7.35
C LEU A 278 8.50 -2.38 -8.08
N SER A 279 9.29 -1.65 -8.88
CA SER A 279 8.84 -0.44 -9.59
C SER A 279 7.70 -0.72 -10.58
N TYR A 280 7.73 -1.89 -11.20
CA TYR A 280 6.76 -2.34 -12.20
C TYR A 280 5.80 -3.41 -11.66
N PHE A 281 5.70 -3.56 -10.34
CA PHE A 281 4.68 -4.37 -9.71
C PHE A 281 3.31 -3.70 -9.83
N ASP A 282 2.24 -4.46 -10.06
CA ASP A 282 0.91 -3.95 -10.37
C ASP A 282 0.13 -3.44 -9.16
N LEU A 283 0.27 -4.07 -7.99
CA LEU A 283 -0.50 -3.76 -6.80
C LEU A 283 -0.43 -2.28 -6.35
N PRO A 284 0.73 -1.61 -6.29
CA PRO A 284 0.80 -0.19 -5.95
C PRO A 284 -0.05 0.69 -6.89
N TRP A 285 -0.09 0.36 -8.18
CA TRP A 285 -0.87 1.10 -9.17
C TRP A 285 -2.37 0.94 -8.97
N HIS A 286 -2.83 -0.25 -8.55
CA HIS A 286 -4.21 -0.45 -8.13
C HIS A 286 -4.54 0.35 -6.86
N ILE A 287 -3.63 0.41 -5.87
CA ILE A 287 -3.81 1.25 -4.68
C ILE A 287 -3.93 2.74 -5.06
N ILE A 288 -3.09 3.22 -5.99
CA ILE A 288 -3.16 4.58 -6.52
C ILE A 288 -4.52 4.82 -7.21
N ALA A 289 -4.95 3.91 -8.09
CA ALA A 289 -6.25 4.00 -8.75
C ALA A 289 -7.41 4.05 -7.75
N ILE A 290 -7.40 3.19 -6.73
CA ILE A 290 -8.42 3.19 -5.67
C ILE A 290 -8.41 4.53 -4.91
N SER A 291 -7.24 5.13 -4.67
CA SER A 291 -7.16 6.45 -4.02
C SER A 291 -7.82 7.56 -4.82
N VAL A 292 -7.70 7.52 -6.14
CA VAL A 292 -8.37 8.45 -7.07
C VAL A 292 -9.87 8.23 -7.06
N LEU A 293 -10.32 6.98 -7.19
CA LEU A 293 -11.75 6.61 -7.19
C LEU A 293 -12.45 7.04 -5.91
N LEU A 294 -11.85 6.75 -4.75
CA LEU A 294 -12.40 7.17 -3.45
C LEU A 294 -12.51 8.69 -3.37
N ASN A 295 -11.47 9.43 -3.73
CA ASN A 295 -11.51 10.88 -3.66
C ASN A 295 -12.54 11.48 -4.61
N TYR A 296 -12.67 10.93 -5.82
CA TYR A 296 -13.68 11.34 -6.81
C TYR A 296 -15.11 11.11 -6.32
N GLN A 297 -15.40 9.93 -5.75
CA GLN A 297 -16.74 9.61 -5.21
C GLN A 297 -17.19 10.61 -4.14
N PHE A 298 -16.29 11.05 -3.27
CA PHE A 298 -16.62 12.04 -2.23
C PHE A 298 -16.70 13.47 -2.78
N ALA A 299 -15.85 13.84 -3.73
CA ALA A 299 -15.93 15.14 -4.39
C ALA A 299 -17.26 15.31 -5.14
N SER A 300 -17.71 14.28 -5.86
CA SER A 300 -18.98 14.29 -6.60
C SER A 300 -20.20 14.41 -5.67
N ARG A 301 -20.20 13.75 -4.51
CA ARG A 301 -21.28 13.86 -3.51
C ARG A 301 -21.40 15.28 -2.96
N GLU A 302 -20.30 15.96 -2.71
CA GLU A 302 -20.28 17.36 -2.24
C GLU A 302 -20.91 18.30 -3.28
N VAL A 303 -20.62 18.14 -4.56
CA VAL A 303 -21.18 18.97 -5.65
C VAL A 303 -22.68 18.76 -5.75
N VAL A 304 -23.14 17.50 -5.77
CA VAL A 304 -24.59 17.19 -5.82
C VAL A 304 -25.32 17.69 -4.58
N GLY A 305 -24.73 17.59 -3.39
CA GLY A 305 -25.30 18.12 -2.16
C GLY A 305 -25.44 19.64 -2.15
N LEU A 306 -24.49 20.36 -2.76
CA LEU A 306 -24.57 21.82 -2.93
C LEU A 306 -25.66 22.22 -3.90
N ASP A 307 -25.86 21.51 -5.02
CA ASP A 307 -26.93 21.76 -5.99
C ASP A 307 -28.30 21.56 -5.34
N LEU A 308 -28.51 20.47 -4.61
CA LEU A 308 -29.76 20.21 -3.91
C LEU A 308 -30.06 21.27 -2.83
N SER A 309 -29.05 21.76 -2.14
CA SER A 309 -29.22 22.81 -1.14
C SER A 309 -29.58 24.16 -1.76
N SER A 310 -29.01 24.50 -2.92
CA SER A 310 -29.33 25.72 -3.68
C SER A 310 -30.75 25.71 -4.21
N ASP A 311 -31.24 24.55 -4.68
CA ASP A 311 -32.60 24.37 -5.16
C ASP A 311 -33.67 24.49 -4.03
N ILE A 312 -33.31 24.03 -2.81
CA ILE A 312 -34.18 24.16 -1.63
C ILE A 312 -34.26 25.63 -1.18
N ILE A 313 -33.17 26.37 -1.25
CA ILE A 313 -33.15 27.79 -0.87
C ILE A 313 -33.93 28.67 -1.88
N GLN A 314 -33.98 28.29 -3.15
CA GLN A 314 -34.66 29.02 -4.22
C GLN A 314 -36.16 28.71 -4.35
N ARG A 315 -36.70 27.71 -3.62
CA ARG A 315 -38.16 27.49 -3.63
C ARG A 315 -38.85 28.66 -2.93
N PRO A 316 -39.71 29.45 -3.63
CA PRO A 316 -40.48 30.52 -3.00
C PRO A 316 -41.37 29.91 -1.93
N LYS A 317 -41.39 30.50 -0.74
CA LYS A 317 -42.32 30.11 0.32
C LYS A 317 -43.71 30.18 -0.27
N ALA A 318 -44.44 29.06 -0.30
CA ALA A 318 -45.84 29.02 -0.72
C ALA A 318 -46.62 30.09 0.05
N PRO A 319 -47.49 30.91 -0.63
CA PRO A 319 -48.21 31.95 0.04
C PRO A 319 -49.13 31.34 1.11
N ALA A 320 -49.02 31.88 2.32
CA ALA A 320 -49.81 31.44 3.45
C ALA A 320 -51.30 31.56 3.07
N ASN A 321 -51.98 30.43 2.99
CA ASN A 321 -53.40 30.33 2.66
C ASN A 321 -54.21 31.06 3.77
N ARG A 322 -54.64 32.28 3.50
CA ARG A 322 -55.61 33.02 4.38
C ARG A 322 -56.86 32.20 4.45
N MET A 323 -57.06 31.45 5.52
CA MET A 323 -58.40 30.93 5.85
C MET A 323 -59.36 32.08 6.00
N ARG A 324 -60.25 32.25 5.02
CA ARG A 324 -61.40 33.07 5.12
C ARG A 324 -62.33 32.51 6.21
N SER A 325 -62.49 33.26 7.29
CA SER A 325 -63.60 33.10 8.28
C SER A 325 -64.95 33.13 7.58
N GLN A 326 -65.60 31.99 7.44
CA GLN A 326 -67.03 31.95 7.11
C GLN A 326 -67.83 32.40 8.34
N GLN A 327 -68.40 33.55 8.21
CA GLN A 327 -69.45 34.05 9.13
C GLN A 327 -70.63 33.06 9.17
N ARG A 328 -70.94 32.57 10.35
CA ARG A 328 -72.21 31.86 10.63
C ARG A 328 -73.29 32.88 10.62
N MET A 329 -74.38 32.71 9.80
CA MET A 329 -75.62 33.31 9.95
C MET A 329 -76.48 32.57 11.02
N PRO A 330 -77.28 33.24 11.84
CA PRO A 330 -78.18 32.60 12.80
C PRO A 330 -79.42 32.04 12.11
N PRO A 331 -80.07 31.02 12.67
CA PRO A 331 -81.31 30.46 12.12
C PRO A 331 -82.52 31.26 12.54
N ASN A 332 -83.49 31.43 11.62
CA ASN A 332 -84.92 31.71 11.91
C ASN A 332 -85.69 30.42 11.97
#